data_b46fefa5f6fdd58f08eb94d364c9bae6
#
_entry.id   b46fefa5f6fdd58f08eb94d364c9bae6
#
_cell.length_a   1.000
_cell.length_b   1.000
_cell.length_c   1.000
_cell.angle_alpha   90.00
_cell.angle_beta   90.00
_cell.angle_gamma   90.00
#
_symmetry.space_group_name_H-M   'P 1'
#
loop_
_entity.id
_entity.type
_entity.pdbx_description
1 polymer ?
#
loop_
_entity_poly.entity_id
_entity_poly.type
_entity_poly.pdbx_seq_one_letter_code
_entity_poly.pdbx_strand_id
1 'polypeptide(L)'
;MNSKTKDAEIKEPENAENIAMSSTRLRMILISVLIMTFMMTVDSSILNVALPTLAKSLSVPTSLIDWACTAYLISMCAFALIFGKIADIIGKTKVFQAGTVVFTVGSLLCSISGSFVFLIISRLIQGIGASAAMSSNLGIITETYSAENWAKALSGVSSAVALGTLVGPIAGGIILNYFSWQVIFLINLPVGVIAFILGVIFLPKNKGRKAVNHFDIGGSIFIVLAVATVISSLTMLQTYSNIYLYLLLLLGFVFLFFFVCCEKKSNVPLIKISLFANKAFVINLLAIAITFISIGTYGIMMPFYLQDALGYTPAKASLIMITQPIIIALVAPIAGTLADKYGYRPVSAFGMFLFGAGALFQGLLYQMNTGLFYILLGIVIFASGNALSQAPNNALVMSSVSPEDYGFAGSLGSLVRYLGVSIGLTLSTCILYAMMSYKAGFPVKSFPNDQPDFFIYGLRYVFIGSCMILWVASFLMLREHIKSKNQSTIINNN
;
A
#
# COMPACT_ATOMS: atom_id res chain seq x y z
N MET A 1 -44.51 -54.39 -9.20
CA MET A 1 -44.76 -52.99 -9.58
C MET A 1 -43.47 -52.21 -9.37
N ASN A 2 -42.75 -51.95 -10.46
CA ASN A 2 -41.46 -51.32 -10.49
C ASN A 2 -41.58 -49.80 -10.34
N SER A 3 -40.90 -49.21 -9.35
CA SER A 3 -40.62 -47.80 -9.33
C SER A 3 -39.11 -47.56 -9.64
N LYS A 4 -38.85 -47.11 -10.84
CA LYS A 4 -37.54 -46.65 -11.31
C LYS A 4 -37.20 -45.35 -10.60
N THR A 5 -36.24 -45.36 -9.67
CA THR A 5 -35.51 -44.17 -9.22
C THR A 5 -34.55 -43.76 -10.34
N LYS A 6 -34.81 -42.62 -10.95
CA LYS A 6 -33.86 -41.94 -11.85
C LYS A 6 -32.70 -41.41 -11.02
N ASP A 7 -31.55 -42.00 -11.19
CA ASP A 7 -30.28 -41.41 -10.78
C ASP A 7 -30.07 -40.13 -11.61
N ALA A 8 -30.12 -39.00 -10.93
CA ALA A 8 -29.72 -37.72 -11.51
C ALA A 8 -28.19 -37.72 -11.54
N GLU A 9 -27.60 -38.05 -12.68
CA GLU A 9 -26.20 -37.78 -12.97
C GLU A 9 -25.93 -36.29 -12.75
N ILE A 10 -25.20 -35.99 -11.68
CA ILE A 10 -24.55 -34.70 -11.48
C ILE A 10 -23.50 -34.58 -12.59
N LYS A 11 -23.81 -33.89 -13.66
CA LYS A 11 -22.85 -33.50 -14.66
C LYS A 11 -21.77 -32.67 -13.97
N GLU A 12 -20.61 -33.26 -13.77
CA GLU A 12 -19.38 -32.53 -13.50
C GLU A 12 -19.21 -31.46 -14.58
N PRO A 13 -18.81 -30.22 -14.21
CA PRO A 13 -18.61 -29.17 -15.19
C PRO A 13 -17.46 -29.59 -16.12
N GLU A 14 -17.75 -29.67 -17.38
CA GLU A 14 -16.91 -29.90 -18.52
C GLU A 14 -15.87 -28.77 -18.64
N ASN A 15 -14.74 -28.88 -17.90
CA ASN A 15 -13.56 -28.06 -18.07
C ASN A 15 -12.30 -28.82 -17.64
N ALA A 16 -12.10 -29.99 -18.22
CA ALA A 16 -10.86 -30.75 -18.14
C ALA A 16 -9.97 -30.52 -19.37
N GLU A 17 -9.74 -29.26 -19.76
CA GLU A 17 -8.53 -28.86 -20.48
C GLU A 17 -7.47 -28.32 -19.48
N ASN A 18 -7.29 -28.98 -18.39
CA ASN A 18 -6.07 -28.89 -17.60
C ASN A 18 -4.99 -29.72 -18.32
N ILE A 19 -4.43 -29.16 -19.41
CA ILE A 19 -3.10 -29.53 -19.86
C ILE A 19 -2.23 -29.32 -18.63
N ALA A 20 -1.69 -30.41 -18.07
CA ALA A 20 -0.77 -30.35 -16.94
C ALA A 20 0.40 -29.44 -17.34
N MET A 21 0.33 -28.16 -16.90
CA MET A 21 1.37 -27.19 -17.22
C MET A 21 2.68 -27.72 -16.65
N SER A 22 3.74 -27.73 -17.44
CA SER A 22 5.04 -28.19 -16.96
C SER A 22 5.45 -27.34 -15.74
N SER A 23 6.09 -27.96 -14.78
CA SER A 23 6.56 -27.28 -13.55
C SER A 23 7.44 -26.06 -13.86
N THR A 24 8.16 -26.10 -14.98
CA THR A 24 8.97 -24.97 -15.49
C THR A 24 8.08 -23.80 -15.93
N ARG A 25 6.99 -24.05 -16.66
CA ARG A 25 6.07 -22.99 -17.10
C ARG A 25 5.39 -22.33 -15.91
N LEU A 26 4.95 -23.11 -14.91
CA LEU A 26 4.37 -22.59 -13.67
C LEU A 26 5.35 -21.66 -12.93
N ARG A 27 6.62 -22.06 -12.82
CA ARG A 27 7.67 -21.23 -12.23
C ARG A 27 7.87 -19.92 -12.99
N MET A 28 7.91 -19.95 -14.33
CA MET A 28 8.10 -18.77 -15.16
C MET A 28 6.92 -17.80 -15.08
N ILE A 29 5.69 -18.30 -14.96
CA ILE A 29 4.50 -17.48 -14.70
C ILE A 29 4.66 -16.74 -13.36
N LEU A 30 5.03 -17.45 -12.30
CA LEU A 30 5.24 -16.84 -10.99
C LEU A 30 6.36 -15.80 -11.05
N ILE A 31 7.50 -16.14 -11.66
CA ILE A 31 8.63 -15.22 -11.83
C ILE A 31 8.21 -13.92 -12.52
N SER A 32 7.39 -13.98 -13.58
CA SER A 32 6.88 -12.80 -14.27
C SER A 32 6.09 -11.87 -13.34
N VAL A 33 5.21 -12.45 -12.51
CA VAL A 33 4.42 -11.72 -11.52
C VAL A 33 5.31 -11.15 -10.41
N LEU A 34 6.28 -11.94 -9.92
CA LEU A 34 7.19 -11.55 -8.85
C LEU A 34 8.13 -10.42 -9.26
N ILE A 35 8.69 -10.47 -10.48
CA ILE A 35 9.55 -9.41 -11.03
C ILE A 35 8.79 -8.08 -11.07
N MET A 36 7.56 -8.09 -11.56
CA MET A 36 6.77 -6.86 -11.64
C MET A 36 6.37 -6.34 -10.26
N THR A 37 5.98 -7.23 -9.34
CA THR A 37 5.68 -6.87 -7.95
C THR A 37 6.91 -6.28 -7.24
N PHE A 38 8.06 -6.93 -7.39
CA PHE A 38 9.33 -6.47 -6.86
C PHE A 38 9.66 -5.07 -7.38
N MET A 39 9.55 -4.87 -8.70
CA MET A 39 9.91 -3.62 -9.36
C MET A 39 9.03 -2.44 -8.90
N MET A 40 7.70 -2.65 -8.83
CA MET A 40 6.79 -1.61 -8.33
C MET A 40 7.05 -1.26 -6.87
N THR A 41 7.47 -2.25 -6.06
CA THR A 41 7.83 -2.01 -4.66
C THR A 41 9.16 -1.27 -4.53
N VAL A 42 10.16 -1.63 -5.36
CA VAL A 42 11.42 -0.88 -5.45
C VAL A 42 11.16 0.56 -5.86
N ASP A 43 10.36 0.80 -6.92
CA ASP A 43 10.03 2.14 -7.41
C ASP A 43 9.42 3.03 -6.31
N SER A 44 8.49 2.48 -5.53
CA SER A 44 7.87 3.20 -4.40
C SER A 44 8.86 3.45 -3.25
N SER A 45 9.70 2.48 -2.91
CA SER A 45 10.60 2.58 -1.76
C SER A 45 11.85 3.43 -2.07
N ILE A 46 12.37 3.38 -3.28
CA ILE A 46 13.52 4.18 -3.74
C ILE A 46 13.19 5.67 -3.76
N LEU A 47 11.96 6.01 -4.17
CA LEU A 47 11.53 7.40 -4.28
C LEU A 47 11.48 8.09 -2.91
N ASN A 48 11.08 7.38 -1.85
CA ASN A 48 11.05 7.92 -0.50
C ASN A 48 12.42 8.49 -0.08
N VAL A 49 13.51 7.79 -0.41
CA VAL A 49 14.88 8.27 -0.14
C VAL A 49 15.27 9.43 -1.04
N ALA A 50 14.70 9.49 -2.24
CA ALA A 50 15.04 10.51 -3.23
C ALA A 50 14.33 11.85 -3.01
N LEU A 51 13.24 11.91 -2.23
CA LEU A 51 12.42 13.12 -2.07
C LEU A 51 13.23 14.39 -1.71
N PRO A 52 14.14 14.38 -0.72
CA PRO A 52 14.92 15.55 -0.37
C PRO A 52 15.84 16.01 -1.53
N THR A 53 16.43 15.05 -2.23
CA THR A 53 17.29 15.34 -3.41
C THR A 53 16.49 15.89 -4.57
N LEU A 54 15.30 15.35 -4.85
CA LEU A 54 14.39 15.85 -5.88
C LEU A 54 13.93 17.29 -5.58
N ALA A 55 13.57 17.58 -4.32
CA ALA A 55 13.16 18.92 -3.91
C ALA A 55 14.22 19.95 -4.24
N LYS A 56 15.48 19.67 -3.91
CA LYS A 56 16.63 20.53 -4.21
C LYS A 56 16.88 20.65 -5.72
N SER A 57 16.89 19.53 -6.44
CA SER A 57 17.19 19.49 -7.87
C SER A 57 16.13 20.18 -8.74
N LEU A 58 14.86 20.06 -8.39
CA LEU A 58 13.74 20.67 -9.10
C LEU A 58 13.38 22.06 -8.57
N SER A 59 14.09 22.55 -7.54
CA SER A 59 13.82 23.84 -6.88
C SER A 59 12.37 23.96 -6.40
N VAL A 60 11.82 22.86 -5.85
CA VAL A 60 10.43 22.78 -5.37
C VAL A 60 10.43 22.76 -3.84
N PRO A 61 9.52 23.50 -3.18
CA PRO A 61 9.36 23.43 -1.73
C PRO A 61 9.13 21.99 -1.28
N THR A 62 9.70 21.61 -0.11
CA THR A 62 9.54 20.27 0.46
C THR A 62 8.09 19.93 0.77
N SER A 63 7.23 20.93 0.98
CA SER A 63 5.78 20.77 1.13
C SER A 63 5.04 20.31 -0.13
N LEU A 64 5.67 20.42 -1.30
CA LEU A 64 5.07 20.02 -2.57
C LEU A 64 5.71 18.76 -3.17
N ILE A 65 6.95 18.41 -2.77
CA ILE A 65 7.67 17.29 -3.41
C ILE A 65 7.01 15.93 -3.17
N ASP A 66 6.26 15.78 -2.10
CA ASP A 66 5.50 14.56 -1.80
C ASP A 66 4.44 14.24 -2.85
N TRP A 67 4.06 15.22 -3.69
CA TRP A 67 3.24 14.97 -4.87
C TRP A 67 3.85 13.93 -5.83
N ALA A 68 5.18 13.79 -5.85
CA ALA A 68 5.84 12.76 -6.64
C ALA A 68 5.44 11.33 -6.19
N CYS A 69 5.19 11.12 -4.89
CA CYS A 69 4.64 9.88 -4.35
C CYS A 69 3.12 9.85 -4.44
N THR A 70 2.47 10.95 -4.04
CA THR A 70 1.01 11.04 -3.92
C THR A 70 0.31 10.85 -5.28
N ALA A 71 0.82 11.44 -6.37
CA ALA A 71 0.25 11.29 -7.71
C ALA A 71 0.22 9.80 -8.15
N TYR A 72 1.29 9.08 -7.92
CA TYR A 72 1.36 7.65 -8.20
C TYR A 72 0.33 6.87 -7.35
N LEU A 73 0.25 7.15 -6.05
CA LEU A 73 -0.69 6.47 -5.14
C LEU A 73 -2.15 6.80 -5.45
N ILE A 74 -2.47 8.06 -5.83
CA ILE A 74 -3.81 8.45 -6.29
C ILE A 74 -4.22 7.57 -7.47
N SER A 75 -3.36 7.44 -8.49
CA SER A 75 -3.66 6.60 -9.64
C SER A 75 -3.80 5.13 -9.26
N MET A 76 -2.93 4.60 -8.39
CA MET A 76 -3.06 3.22 -7.91
C MET A 76 -4.39 2.99 -7.19
N CYS A 77 -4.78 3.88 -6.28
CA CYS A 77 -6.03 3.76 -5.53
C CYS A 77 -7.26 3.90 -6.44
N ALA A 78 -7.27 4.95 -7.28
CA ALA A 78 -8.41 5.28 -8.11
C ALA A 78 -8.75 4.17 -9.12
N PHE A 79 -7.74 3.53 -9.68
CA PHE A 79 -7.90 2.55 -10.75
C PHE A 79 -7.85 1.09 -10.29
N ALA A 80 -7.49 0.78 -9.04
CA ALA A 80 -7.32 -0.59 -8.55
C ALA A 80 -8.58 -1.45 -8.70
N LEU A 81 -9.74 -0.93 -8.30
CA LEU A 81 -11.02 -1.64 -8.41
C LEU A 81 -11.46 -1.76 -9.87
N ILE A 82 -11.24 -0.71 -10.65
CA ILE A 82 -11.60 -0.65 -12.07
C ILE A 82 -10.83 -1.71 -12.86
N PHE A 83 -9.50 -1.74 -12.72
CA PHE A 83 -8.67 -2.73 -13.41
C PHE A 83 -8.89 -4.15 -12.90
N GLY A 84 -9.21 -4.34 -11.62
CA GLY A 84 -9.64 -5.63 -11.10
C GLY A 84 -10.86 -6.15 -11.87
N LYS A 85 -11.87 -5.30 -12.04
CA LYS A 85 -13.07 -5.66 -12.80
C LYS A 85 -12.83 -5.84 -14.30
N ILE A 86 -12.03 -4.96 -14.90
CA ILE A 86 -11.63 -5.08 -16.32
C ILE A 86 -10.86 -6.39 -16.54
N ALA A 87 -9.99 -6.78 -15.59
CA ALA A 87 -9.23 -8.03 -15.67
C ALA A 87 -10.14 -9.27 -15.67
N ASP A 88 -11.25 -9.24 -14.92
CA ASP A 88 -12.23 -10.31 -14.95
C ASP A 88 -13.00 -10.40 -16.29
N ILE A 89 -13.23 -9.25 -16.96
CA ILE A 89 -13.96 -9.17 -18.24
C ILE A 89 -13.09 -9.56 -19.42
N ILE A 90 -11.92 -8.93 -19.60
CA ILE A 90 -11.07 -9.10 -20.81
C ILE A 90 -9.95 -10.09 -20.63
N GLY A 91 -9.71 -10.55 -19.41
CA GLY A 91 -8.65 -11.49 -19.02
C GLY A 91 -7.50 -10.84 -18.29
N LYS A 92 -7.09 -11.46 -17.19
CA LYS A 92 -6.09 -10.95 -16.24
C LYS A 92 -4.71 -10.76 -16.87
N THR A 93 -4.29 -11.70 -17.72
CA THR A 93 -3.02 -11.62 -18.46
C THR A 93 -2.93 -10.37 -19.35
N LYS A 94 -4.02 -10.03 -20.06
CA LYS A 94 -4.01 -8.86 -20.95
C LYS A 94 -3.89 -7.57 -20.15
N VAL A 95 -4.61 -7.47 -19.03
CA VAL A 95 -4.56 -6.28 -18.16
C VAL A 95 -3.20 -6.17 -17.50
N PHE A 96 -2.61 -7.27 -17.04
CA PHE A 96 -1.26 -7.31 -16.50
C PHE A 96 -0.22 -6.82 -17.51
N GLN A 97 -0.26 -7.33 -18.76
CA GLN A 97 0.68 -6.93 -19.80
C GLN A 97 0.53 -5.47 -20.20
N ALA A 98 -0.70 -5.00 -20.41
CA ALA A 98 -0.99 -3.59 -20.68
C ALA A 98 -0.48 -2.70 -19.52
N GLY A 99 -0.73 -3.10 -18.28
CA GLY A 99 -0.25 -2.42 -17.09
C GLY A 99 1.28 -2.35 -17.04
N THR A 100 1.97 -3.45 -17.34
CA THR A 100 3.44 -3.50 -17.39
C THR A 100 3.99 -2.54 -18.45
N VAL A 101 3.39 -2.45 -19.63
CA VAL A 101 3.80 -1.49 -20.67
C VAL A 101 3.57 -0.05 -20.21
N VAL A 102 2.38 0.27 -19.69
CA VAL A 102 2.06 1.62 -19.22
C VAL A 102 2.96 2.03 -18.06
N PHE A 103 3.27 1.13 -17.13
CA PHE A 103 4.22 1.39 -16.03
C PHE A 103 5.63 1.69 -16.57
N THR A 104 6.11 0.90 -17.53
CA THR A 104 7.43 1.05 -18.12
C THR A 104 7.55 2.37 -18.91
N VAL A 105 6.53 2.71 -19.70
CA VAL A 105 6.45 3.99 -20.41
C VAL A 105 6.38 5.16 -19.41
N GLY A 106 5.56 5.05 -18.36
CA GLY A 106 5.52 6.04 -17.29
C GLY A 106 6.86 6.24 -16.60
N SER A 107 7.61 5.16 -16.37
CA SER A 107 8.96 5.20 -15.81
C SER A 107 9.95 5.92 -16.76
N LEU A 108 9.86 5.65 -18.07
CA LEU A 108 10.65 6.39 -19.08
C LEU A 108 10.33 7.87 -19.03
N LEU A 109 9.05 8.27 -19.01
CA LEU A 109 8.65 9.66 -18.92
C LEU A 109 9.18 10.31 -17.62
N CYS A 110 9.13 9.61 -16.48
CA CYS A 110 9.73 10.10 -15.24
C CYS A 110 11.25 10.32 -15.39
N SER A 111 11.96 9.41 -16.07
CA SER A 111 13.42 9.50 -16.23
C SER A 111 13.88 10.64 -17.11
N ILE A 112 13.06 11.11 -18.04
CA ILE A 112 13.37 12.25 -18.92
C ILE A 112 12.74 13.55 -18.42
N SER A 113 12.10 13.56 -17.24
CA SER A 113 11.44 14.77 -16.74
C SER A 113 12.45 15.85 -16.36
N GLY A 114 12.26 17.03 -16.97
CA GLY A 114 13.04 18.24 -16.66
C GLY A 114 12.27 19.23 -15.78
N SER A 115 11.02 18.95 -15.43
CA SER A 115 10.19 19.82 -14.59
C SER A 115 9.32 19.03 -13.62
N PHE A 116 8.97 19.66 -12.50
CA PHE A 116 8.12 19.06 -11.49
C PHE A 116 6.74 18.66 -12.04
N VAL A 117 6.09 19.53 -12.82
CA VAL A 117 4.77 19.24 -13.41
C VAL A 117 4.82 18.03 -14.33
N PHE A 118 5.84 17.95 -15.18
CA PHE A 118 6.01 16.81 -16.08
C PHE A 118 6.26 15.51 -15.29
N LEU A 119 7.03 15.58 -14.20
CA LEU A 119 7.23 14.44 -13.30
C LEU A 119 5.90 13.96 -12.70
N ILE A 120 5.05 14.88 -12.21
CA ILE A 120 3.74 14.52 -11.64
C ILE A 120 2.84 13.84 -12.68
N ILE A 121 2.74 14.38 -13.90
CA ILE A 121 1.96 13.74 -14.98
C ILE A 121 2.51 12.35 -15.30
N SER A 122 3.83 12.21 -15.37
CA SER A 122 4.50 10.94 -15.62
C SER A 122 4.21 9.93 -14.51
N ARG A 123 4.18 10.36 -13.25
CA ARG A 123 3.83 9.54 -12.08
C ARG A 123 2.37 9.09 -12.09
N LEU A 124 1.43 9.94 -12.55
CA LEU A 124 0.04 9.52 -12.75
C LEU A 124 -0.06 8.39 -13.78
N ILE A 125 0.61 8.53 -14.93
CA ILE A 125 0.64 7.50 -15.98
C ILE A 125 1.26 6.20 -15.43
N GLN A 126 2.39 6.29 -14.74
CA GLN A 126 3.08 5.16 -14.13
C GLN A 126 2.18 4.45 -13.11
N GLY A 127 1.45 5.20 -12.27
CA GLY A 127 0.53 4.68 -11.27
C GLY A 127 -0.68 3.95 -11.89
N ILE A 128 -1.20 4.41 -13.03
CA ILE A 128 -2.24 3.71 -13.80
C ILE A 128 -1.72 2.34 -14.24
N GLY A 129 -0.50 2.28 -14.80
CA GLY A 129 0.14 1.02 -15.20
C GLY A 129 0.35 0.07 -14.03
N ALA A 130 0.85 0.58 -12.90
CA ALA A 130 1.04 -0.18 -11.67
C ALA A 130 -0.27 -0.76 -11.16
N SER A 131 -1.34 0.06 -11.14
CA SER A 131 -2.67 -0.38 -10.72
C SER A 131 -3.19 -1.55 -11.56
N ALA A 132 -3.07 -1.47 -12.88
CA ALA A 132 -3.49 -2.53 -13.80
C ALA A 132 -2.72 -3.83 -13.59
N ALA A 133 -1.40 -3.74 -13.41
CA ALA A 133 -0.56 -4.92 -13.16
C ALA A 133 -0.86 -5.56 -11.80
N MET A 134 -0.92 -4.75 -10.71
CA MET A 134 -1.13 -5.27 -9.35
C MET A 134 -2.51 -5.88 -9.14
N SER A 135 -3.57 -5.27 -9.69
CA SER A 135 -4.93 -5.82 -9.58
C SER A 135 -5.09 -7.18 -10.26
N SER A 136 -4.23 -7.48 -11.23
CA SER A 136 -4.24 -8.76 -11.96
C SER A 136 -3.39 -9.85 -11.31
N ASN A 137 -2.39 -9.49 -10.50
CA ASN A 137 -1.39 -10.42 -9.95
C ASN A 137 -2.00 -11.59 -9.19
N LEU A 138 -2.86 -11.29 -8.20
CA LEU A 138 -3.51 -12.30 -7.39
C LEU A 138 -4.36 -13.24 -8.24
N GLY A 139 -5.09 -12.65 -9.19
CA GLY A 139 -5.94 -13.42 -10.08
C GLY A 139 -5.18 -14.34 -11.03
N ILE A 140 -4.02 -13.92 -11.55
CA ILE A 140 -3.15 -14.79 -12.37
C ILE A 140 -2.67 -15.98 -11.54
N ILE A 141 -2.22 -15.75 -10.29
CA ILE A 141 -1.76 -16.81 -9.41
C ILE A 141 -2.88 -17.80 -9.10
N THR A 142 -4.08 -17.29 -8.75
CA THR A 142 -5.20 -18.13 -8.35
C THR A 142 -5.78 -18.96 -9.50
N GLU A 143 -5.69 -18.49 -10.74
CA GLU A 143 -6.10 -19.25 -11.94
C GLU A 143 -5.05 -20.25 -12.43
N THR A 144 -3.78 -20.07 -12.01
CA THR A 144 -2.68 -20.87 -12.51
C THR A 144 -2.26 -21.98 -11.55
N TYR A 145 -2.34 -21.74 -10.25
CA TYR A 145 -1.93 -22.67 -9.22
C TYR A 145 -3.13 -23.40 -8.61
N SER A 146 -2.95 -24.68 -8.25
CA SER A 146 -3.95 -25.40 -7.45
C SER A 146 -4.07 -24.81 -6.05
N ALA A 147 -5.23 -24.99 -5.42
CA ALA A 147 -5.51 -24.45 -4.08
C ALA A 147 -4.44 -24.85 -3.04
N GLU A 148 -3.89 -26.06 -3.15
CA GLU A 148 -2.82 -26.57 -2.28
C GLU A 148 -1.50 -25.79 -2.41
N ASN A 149 -1.20 -25.23 -3.60
CA ASN A 149 0.02 -24.49 -3.88
C ASN A 149 -0.14 -22.97 -3.79
N TRP A 150 -1.34 -22.47 -3.52
CA TRP A 150 -1.65 -21.06 -3.39
C TRP A 150 -0.81 -20.36 -2.33
N ALA A 151 -0.77 -20.92 -1.12
CA ALA A 151 -0.03 -20.36 0.00
C ALA A 151 1.46 -20.16 -0.36
N LYS A 152 2.04 -21.14 -1.08
CA LYS A 152 3.43 -21.08 -1.54
C LYS A 152 3.65 -19.99 -2.59
N ALA A 153 2.75 -19.85 -3.56
CA ALA A 153 2.86 -18.82 -4.60
C ALA A 153 2.65 -17.41 -4.00
N LEU A 154 1.70 -17.23 -3.09
CA LEU A 154 1.44 -15.97 -2.39
C LEU A 154 2.59 -15.58 -1.45
N SER A 155 3.25 -16.55 -0.81
CA SER A 155 4.45 -16.27 -0.01
C SER A 155 5.57 -15.70 -0.89
N GLY A 156 5.69 -16.16 -2.15
CA GLY A 156 6.59 -15.57 -3.13
C GLY A 156 6.30 -14.08 -3.38
N VAL A 157 5.02 -13.71 -3.54
CA VAL A 157 4.61 -12.29 -3.70
C VAL A 157 5.01 -11.47 -2.49
N SER A 158 4.74 -11.97 -1.29
CA SER A 158 5.14 -11.30 -0.05
C SER A 158 6.65 -11.15 0.06
N SER A 159 7.42 -12.15 -0.37
CA SER A 159 8.88 -12.09 -0.43
C SER A 159 9.37 -11.04 -1.43
N ALA A 160 8.74 -10.94 -2.61
CA ALA A 160 9.07 -9.93 -3.61
C ALA A 160 8.83 -8.51 -3.08
N VAL A 161 7.72 -8.29 -2.34
CA VAL A 161 7.44 -7.02 -1.67
C VAL A 161 8.51 -6.72 -0.60
N ALA A 162 8.84 -7.69 0.24
CA ALA A 162 9.84 -7.50 1.30
C ALA A 162 11.23 -7.18 0.71
N LEU A 163 11.66 -7.92 -0.32
CA LEU A 163 12.91 -7.67 -1.02
C LEU A 163 12.91 -6.31 -1.73
N GLY A 164 11.79 -5.92 -2.38
CA GLY A 164 11.67 -4.62 -3.02
C GLY A 164 11.78 -3.47 -2.02
N THR A 165 11.14 -3.59 -0.87
CA THR A 165 11.23 -2.61 0.21
C THR A 165 12.65 -2.51 0.79
N LEU A 166 13.39 -3.63 0.82
CA LEU A 166 14.78 -3.69 1.28
C LEU A 166 15.73 -3.08 0.25
N VAL A 167 15.60 -3.47 -1.03
CA VAL A 167 16.50 -3.08 -2.11
C VAL A 167 16.32 -1.61 -2.49
N GLY A 168 15.10 -1.06 -2.41
CA GLY A 168 14.81 0.31 -2.82
C GLY A 168 15.70 1.36 -2.17
N PRO A 169 15.76 1.45 -0.83
CA PRO A 169 16.65 2.40 -0.16
C PRO A 169 18.14 2.20 -0.50
N ILE A 170 18.61 0.94 -0.63
CA ILE A 170 20.00 0.67 -1.00
C ILE A 170 20.29 1.20 -2.41
N ALA A 171 19.47 0.80 -3.38
CA ALA A 171 19.62 1.23 -4.76
C ALA A 171 19.50 2.76 -4.88
N GLY A 172 18.52 3.36 -4.15
CA GLY A 172 18.34 4.80 -4.09
C GLY A 172 19.55 5.53 -3.55
N GLY A 173 20.10 5.06 -2.42
CA GLY A 173 21.29 5.65 -1.82
C GLY A 173 22.50 5.59 -2.74
N ILE A 174 22.73 4.46 -3.42
CA ILE A 174 23.83 4.28 -4.36
C ILE A 174 23.62 5.18 -5.58
N ILE A 175 22.44 5.14 -6.20
CA ILE A 175 22.13 5.92 -7.41
C ILE A 175 22.28 7.42 -7.14
N LEU A 176 21.68 7.91 -6.06
CA LEU A 176 21.70 9.35 -5.73
C LEU A 176 23.09 9.86 -5.31
N ASN A 177 24.00 8.98 -4.93
CA ASN A 177 25.37 9.35 -4.59
C ASN A 177 26.26 9.50 -5.83
N TYR A 178 26.03 8.71 -6.89
CA TYR A 178 26.89 8.64 -8.06
C TYR A 178 26.24 9.14 -9.35
N PHE A 179 24.90 9.21 -9.41
CA PHE A 179 24.14 9.53 -10.62
C PHE A 179 23.07 10.59 -10.30
N SER A 180 22.48 11.14 -11.37
CA SER A 180 21.32 12.01 -11.24
C SER A 180 20.06 11.23 -10.79
N TRP A 181 19.12 11.92 -10.16
CA TRP A 181 17.90 11.31 -9.62
C TRP A 181 17.03 10.63 -10.70
N GLN A 182 17.12 11.04 -11.95
CA GLN A 182 16.40 10.46 -13.08
C GLN A 182 16.68 8.98 -13.24
N VAL A 183 17.89 8.52 -12.87
CA VAL A 183 18.31 7.13 -12.99
C VAL A 183 17.50 6.20 -12.11
N ILE A 184 16.89 6.69 -11.00
CA ILE A 184 16.01 5.87 -10.16
C ILE A 184 14.78 5.33 -10.92
N PHE A 185 14.32 6.07 -11.94
CA PHE A 185 13.23 5.62 -12.81
C PHE A 185 13.73 4.79 -13.99
N LEU A 186 14.96 5.08 -14.46
CA LEU A 186 15.54 4.39 -15.60
C LEU A 186 15.78 2.90 -15.34
N ILE A 187 16.07 2.51 -14.07
CA ILE A 187 16.23 1.10 -13.70
C ILE A 187 14.96 0.26 -13.90
N ASN A 188 13.79 0.89 -13.94
CA ASN A 188 12.51 0.22 -14.19
C ASN A 188 12.39 -0.28 -15.64
N LEU A 189 13.07 0.35 -16.60
CA LEU A 189 12.92 0.05 -18.01
C LEU A 189 13.39 -1.36 -18.37
N PRO A 190 14.65 -1.76 -18.10
CA PRO A 190 15.10 -3.11 -18.44
C PRO A 190 14.27 -4.18 -17.71
N VAL A 191 13.88 -3.94 -16.47
CA VAL A 191 13.09 -4.88 -15.69
C VAL A 191 11.66 -5.00 -16.24
N GLY A 192 11.05 -3.87 -16.61
CA GLY A 192 9.72 -3.83 -17.23
C GLY A 192 9.69 -4.55 -18.58
N VAL A 193 10.73 -4.37 -19.42
CA VAL A 193 10.87 -5.08 -20.69
C VAL A 193 11.00 -6.60 -20.45
N ILE A 194 11.83 -7.02 -19.51
CA ILE A 194 11.98 -8.44 -19.15
C ILE A 194 10.65 -9.02 -18.64
N ALA A 195 9.95 -8.30 -17.73
CA ALA A 195 8.66 -8.72 -17.21
C ALA A 195 7.60 -8.85 -18.32
N PHE A 196 7.58 -7.92 -19.27
CA PHE A 196 6.69 -7.95 -20.42
C PHE A 196 6.98 -9.16 -21.33
N ILE A 197 8.23 -9.38 -21.71
CA ILE A 197 8.65 -10.51 -22.56
C ILE A 197 8.29 -11.85 -21.90
N LEU A 198 8.62 -12.02 -20.62
CA LEU A 198 8.26 -13.22 -19.86
C LEU A 198 6.73 -13.38 -19.81
N GLY A 199 6.01 -12.29 -19.63
CA GLY A 199 4.55 -12.30 -19.62
C GLY A 199 3.95 -12.74 -20.97
N VAL A 200 4.50 -12.27 -22.09
CA VAL A 200 4.03 -12.66 -23.44
C VAL A 200 4.29 -14.17 -23.71
N ILE A 201 5.43 -14.68 -23.25
CA ILE A 201 5.85 -16.07 -23.53
C ILE A 201 5.13 -17.06 -22.62
N PHE A 202 5.03 -16.78 -21.32
CA PHE A 202 4.66 -17.79 -20.33
C PHE A 202 3.25 -17.64 -19.76
N LEU A 203 2.71 -16.40 -19.65
CA LEU A 203 1.40 -16.22 -19.05
C LEU A 203 0.29 -16.91 -19.84
N PRO A 204 -0.72 -17.48 -19.15
CA PRO A 204 -1.82 -18.15 -19.83
C PRO A 204 -2.63 -17.15 -20.67
N LYS A 205 -3.04 -17.55 -21.87
CA LYS A 205 -3.92 -16.76 -22.73
C LYS A 205 -5.37 -16.87 -22.22
N ASN A 206 -5.67 -16.19 -21.11
CA ASN A 206 -7.00 -16.24 -20.54
C ASN A 206 -8.01 -15.50 -21.42
N LYS A 207 -9.07 -16.21 -21.80
CA LYS A 207 -10.28 -15.61 -22.34
C LYS A 207 -11.11 -15.13 -21.13
N GLY A 208 -11.27 -13.82 -20.95
CA GLY A 208 -12.13 -13.27 -19.89
C GLY A 208 -13.51 -13.92 -19.86
N ARG A 209 -14.22 -13.81 -18.76
CA ARG A 209 -15.60 -14.30 -18.64
C ARG A 209 -16.50 -13.45 -19.54
N LYS A 210 -16.96 -14.01 -20.68
CA LYS A 210 -17.84 -13.35 -21.67
C LYS A 210 -19.21 -12.90 -21.14
N ALA A 211 -19.54 -13.17 -19.89
CA ALA A 211 -20.90 -13.04 -19.35
C ALA A 211 -21.16 -11.78 -18.51
N VAL A 212 -20.25 -10.79 -18.48
CA VAL A 212 -20.51 -9.55 -17.74
C VAL A 212 -20.91 -8.44 -18.70
N ASN A 213 -22.20 -8.39 -19.04
CA ASN A 213 -22.75 -7.37 -19.94
C ASN A 213 -22.91 -5.97 -19.32
N HIS A 214 -22.55 -5.78 -18.04
CA HIS A 214 -22.71 -4.51 -17.37
C HIS A 214 -21.47 -4.18 -16.55
N PHE A 215 -20.74 -3.16 -16.97
CA PHE A 215 -19.66 -2.53 -16.22
C PHE A 215 -20.23 -1.27 -15.55
N ASP A 216 -19.98 -1.09 -14.25
CA ASP A 216 -20.42 0.10 -13.52
C ASP A 216 -19.51 1.30 -13.84
N ILE A 217 -19.84 1.96 -14.98
CA ILE A 217 -19.10 3.16 -15.42
C ILE A 217 -19.32 4.31 -14.42
N GLY A 218 -20.57 4.45 -13.91
CA GLY A 218 -20.91 5.52 -12.97
C GLY A 218 -20.12 5.41 -11.67
N GLY A 219 -20.16 4.24 -11.02
CA GLY A 219 -19.35 3.97 -9.83
C GLY A 219 -17.86 4.16 -10.08
N SER A 220 -17.36 3.70 -11.24
CA SER A 220 -15.96 3.87 -11.62
C SER A 220 -15.53 5.33 -11.72
N ILE A 221 -16.35 6.19 -12.34
CA ILE A 221 -16.07 7.62 -12.44
C ILE A 221 -16.09 8.26 -11.05
N PHE A 222 -17.11 7.97 -10.25
CA PHE A 222 -17.24 8.60 -8.93
C PHE A 222 -16.12 8.19 -7.97
N ILE A 223 -15.65 6.95 -7.99
CA ILE A 223 -14.50 6.55 -7.12
C ILE A 223 -13.22 7.23 -7.55
N VAL A 224 -12.94 7.36 -8.86
CA VAL A 224 -11.78 8.09 -9.37
C VAL A 224 -11.84 9.55 -8.94
N LEU A 225 -12.97 10.22 -9.14
CA LEU A 225 -13.16 11.61 -8.75
C LEU A 225 -13.04 11.78 -7.23
N ALA A 226 -13.65 10.88 -6.43
CA ALA A 226 -13.57 10.93 -4.97
C ALA A 226 -12.12 10.82 -4.49
N VAL A 227 -11.39 9.79 -4.93
CA VAL A 227 -9.99 9.57 -4.53
C VAL A 227 -9.12 10.74 -4.97
N ALA A 228 -9.23 11.16 -6.23
CA ALA A 228 -8.44 12.26 -6.77
C ALA A 228 -8.70 13.58 -6.03
N THR A 229 -9.97 13.95 -5.81
CA THR A 229 -10.30 15.21 -5.16
C THR A 229 -9.98 15.22 -3.67
N VAL A 230 -10.26 14.13 -2.94
CA VAL A 230 -9.95 14.04 -1.49
C VAL A 230 -8.45 14.12 -1.26
N ILE A 231 -7.67 13.27 -1.92
CA ILE A 231 -6.22 13.24 -1.69
C ILE A 231 -5.57 14.54 -2.18
N SER A 232 -5.96 15.03 -3.37
CA SER A 232 -5.40 16.29 -3.90
C SER A 232 -5.72 17.49 -3.02
N SER A 233 -6.95 17.61 -2.50
CA SER A 233 -7.29 18.72 -1.61
C SER A 233 -6.53 18.65 -0.29
N LEU A 234 -6.40 17.46 0.30
CA LEU A 234 -5.61 17.27 1.52
C LEU A 234 -4.13 17.63 1.27
N THR A 235 -3.55 17.18 0.15
CA THR A 235 -2.16 17.49 -0.20
C THR A 235 -1.94 18.99 -0.45
N MET A 236 -2.89 19.67 -1.11
CA MET A 236 -2.77 21.13 -1.35
C MET A 236 -3.01 21.97 -0.09
N LEU A 237 -3.82 21.48 0.85
CA LEU A 237 -4.05 22.17 2.14
C LEU A 237 -2.76 22.29 2.98
N GLN A 238 -1.73 21.48 2.72
CA GLN A 238 -0.41 21.61 3.36
C GLN A 238 0.26 22.96 3.05
N THR A 239 0.09 23.42 1.81
CA THR A 239 0.80 24.60 1.29
C THR A 239 -0.07 25.84 1.26
N TYR A 240 -1.37 25.67 1.00
CA TYR A 240 -2.33 26.73 0.79
C TYR A 240 -3.53 26.57 1.70
N SER A 241 -3.76 27.53 2.62
CA SER A 241 -5.00 27.59 3.40
C SER A 241 -6.02 28.44 2.63
N ASN A 242 -6.86 27.80 1.81
CA ASN A 242 -7.87 28.48 1.00
C ASN A 242 -9.21 27.78 1.12
N ILE A 243 -10.29 28.56 1.20
CA ILE A 243 -11.68 28.05 1.30
C ILE A 243 -12.02 27.11 0.12
N TYR A 244 -11.48 27.35 -1.07
CA TYR A 244 -11.71 26.50 -2.25
C TYR A 244 -11.19 25.07 -2.06
N LEU A 245 -10.13 24.86 -1.28
CA LEU A 245 -9.61 23.53 -1.00
C LEU A 245 -10.51 22.75 -0.03
N TYR A 246 -11.13 23.43 0.93
CA TYR A 246 -12.13 22.82 1.79
C TYR A 246 -13.41 22.47 1.02
N LEU A 247 -13.82 23.33 0.07
CA LEU A 247 -14.92 23.01 -0.84
C LEU A 247 -14.58 21.83 -1.76
N LEU A 248 -13.34 21.74 -2.26
CA LEU A 248 -12.87 20.61 -3.05
C LEU A 248 -12.87 19.32 -2.24
N LEU A 249 -12.48 19.38 -0.96
CA LEU A 249 -12.54 18.24 -0.04
C LEU A 249 -13.98 17.78 0.17
N LEU A 250 -14.89 18.72 0.41
CA LEU A 250 -16.33 18.44 0.53
C LEU A 250 -16.88 17.81 -0.75
N LEU A 251 -16.50 18.31 -1.92
CA LEU A 251 -16.87 17.74 -3.22
C LEU A 251 -16.39 16.30 -3.35
N GLY A 252 -15.20 15.98 -2.85
CA GLY A 252 -14.69 14.61 -2.81
C GLY A 252 -15.57 13.67 -1.98
N PHE A 253 -16.06 14.12 -0.82
CA PHE A 253 -17.04 13.35 -0.02
C PHE A 253 -18.40 13.21 -0.72
N VAL A 254 -18.82 14.24 -1.46
CA VAL A 254 -20.02 14.16 -2.31
C VAL A 254 -19.86 13.08 -3.41
N PHE A 255 -18.71 13.03 -4.08
CA PHE A 255 -18.42 11.97 -5.05
C PHE A 255 -18.38 10.59 -4.39
N LEU A 256 -17.83 10.46 -3.20
CA LEU A 256 -17.84 9.20 -2.45
C LEU A 256 -19.27 8.77 -2.10
N PHE A 257 -20.14 9.72 -1.73
CA PHE A 257 -21.55 9.44 -1.51
C PHE A 257 -22.24 8.93 -2.78
N PHE A 258 -22.04 9.59 -3.93
CA PHE A 258 -22.59 9.13 -5.21
C PHE A 258 -22.03 7.77 -5.62
N PHE A 259 -20.76 7.50 -5.37
CA PHE A 259 -20.16 6.18 -5.56
C PHE A 259 -20.94 5.11 -4.77
N VAL A 260 -21.17 5.32 -3.48
CA VAL A 260 -21.94 4.37 -2.64
C VAL A 260 -23.39 4.22 -3.14
N CYS A 261 -24.01 5.28 -3.65
CA CYS A 261 -25.35 5.20 -4.24
C CYS A 261 -25.36 4.36 -5.52
N CYS A 262 -24.37 4.51 -6.40
CA CYS A 262 -24.23 3.71 -7.60
C CYS A 262 -24.00 2.23 -7.26
N GLU A 263 -23.09 1.93 -6.33
CA GLU A 263 -22.78 0.59 -5.87
C GLU A 263 -24.03 -0.15 -5.31
N LYS A 264 -24.88 0.56 -4.56
CA LYS A 264 -26.15 -0.02 -4.04
C LYS A 264 -27.16 -0.35 -5.13
N LYS A 265 -27.12 0.33 -6.26
CA LYS A 265 -28.04 0.13 -7.40
C LYS A 265 -27.46 -0.80 -8.46
N SER A 266 -26.15 -1.03 -8.44
CA SER A 266 -25.49 -1.84 -9.46
C SER A 266 -25.76 -3.32 -9.26
N ASN A 267 -26.13 -4.02 -10.36
CA ASN A 267 -26.26 -5.48 -10.37
C ASN A 267 -24.89 -6.18 -10.29
N VAL A 268 -23.81 -5.47 -10.61
CA VAL A 268 -22.44 -5.99 -10.61
C VAL A 268 -21.52 -4.99 -9.92
N PRO A 269 -21.65 -4.82 -8.60
CA PRO A 269 -20.93 -3.80 -7.84
C PRO A 269 -19.41 -4.03 -7.87
N LEU A 270 -18.66 -2.93 -7.77
CA LEU A 270 -17.22 -2.96 -7.57
C LEU A 270 -16.88 -3.35 -6.12
N ILE A 271 -17.75 -2.99 -5.16
CA ILE A 271 -17.61 -3.25 -3.74
C ILE A 271 -18.84 -3.94 -3.17
N LYS A 272 -18.68 -5.11 -2.55
CA LYS A 272 -19.74 -5.79 -1.80
C LYS A 272 -20.01 -5.08 -0.47
N ILE A 273 -20.95 -4.13 -0.46
CA ILE A 273 -21.28 -3.31 0.72
C ILE A 273 -21.74 -4.18 1.90
N SER A 274 -22.35 -5.35 1.65
CA SER A 274 -22.78 -6.29 2.70
C SER A 274 -21.66 -6.74 3.65
N LEU A 275 -20.42 -6.78 3.20
CA LEU A 275 -19.28 -7.15 4.06
C LEU A 275 -18.99 -6.12 5.16
N PHE A 276 -19.36 -4.86 4.95
CA PHE A 276 -19.21 -3.81 5.97
C PHE A 276 -20.22 -3.94 7.13
N ALA A 277 -21.24 -4.79 7.01
CA ALA A 277 -22.10 -5.15 8.13
C ALA A 277 -21.36 -6.02 9.18
N ASN A 278 -20.29 -6.72 8.78
CA ASN A 278 -19.46 -7.50 9.70
C ASN A 278 -18.48 -6.56 10.45
N LYS A 279 -18.78 -6.33 11.74
CA LYS A 279 -17.97 -5.45 12.60
C LYS A 279 -16.51 -5.89 12.71
N ALA A 280 -16.26 -7.21 12.78
CA ALA A 280 -14.90 -7.75 12.86
C ALA A 280 -14.10 -7.41 11.58
N PHE A 281 -14.72 -7.56 10.40
CA PHE A 281 -14.12 -7.20 9.13
C PHE A 281 -13.76 -5.72 9.09
N VAL A 282 -14.67 -4.83 9.49
CA VAL A 282 -14.45 -3.39 9.49
C VAL A 282 -13.31 -2.98 10.44
N ILE A 283 -13.28 -3.53 11.65
CA ILE A 283 -12.22 -3.22 12.64
C ILE A 283 -10.86 -3.69 12.13
N ASN A 284 -10.77 -4.89 11.56
CA ASN A 284 -9.53 -5.40 11.01
C ASN A 284 -9.07 -4.57 9.78
N LEU A 285 -10.02 -4.09 8.97
CA LEU A 285 -9.74 -3.22 7.83
C LEU A 285 -9.25 -1.83 8.27
N LEU A 286 -9.87 -1.24 9.31
CA LEU A 286 -9.41 0.00 9.94
C LEU A 286 -8.00 -0.16 10.55
N ALA A 287 -7.71 -1.31 11.13
CA ALA A 287 -6.37 -1.62 11.64
C ALA A 287 -5.33 -1.64 10.51
N ILE A 288 -5.67 -2.20 9.32
CA ILE A 288 -4.83 -2.07 8.12
C ILE A 288 -4.63 -0.59 7.75
N ALA A 289 -5.70 0.19 7.68
CA ALA A 289 -5.62 1.60 7.32
C ALA A 289 -4.65 2.37 8.24
N ILE A 290 -4.81 2.23 9.55
CA ILE A 290 -3.99 2.91 10.55
C ILE A 290 -2.52 2.46 10.49
N THR A 291 -2.27 1.17 10.31
CA THR A 291 -0.92 0.62 10.10
C THR A 291 -0.25 1.29 8.91
N PHE A 292 -0.95 1.37 7.77
CA PHE A 292 -0.37 1.93 6.54
C PHE A 292 -0.31 3.46 6.54
N ILE A 293 -1.18 4.15 7.28
CA ILE A 293 -1.02 5.59 7.58
C ILE A 293 0.32 5.82 8.31
N SER A 294 0.61 5.03 9.33
CA SER A 294 1.87 5.15 10.09
C SER A 294 3.11 4.78 9.27
N ILE A 295 3.00 3.81 8.35
CA ILE A 295 4.06 3.47 7.40
C ILE A 295 4.30 4.62 6.41
N GLY A 296 3.25 5.23 5.87
CA GLY A 296 3.36 6.40 4.99
C GLY A 296 3.99 7.60 5.71
N THR A 297 3.59 7.85 6.95
CA THR A 297 4.21 8.86 7.83
C THR A 297 5.72 8.64 7.98
N TYR A 298 6.13 7.44 8.35
CA TYR A 298 7.54 7.08 8.48
C TYR A 298 8.30 7.25 7.16
N GLY A 299 7.69 6.80 6.06
CA GLY A 299 8.30 6.82 4.73
C GLY A 299 8.70 8.22 4.26
N ILE A 300 7.95 9.27 4.65
CA ILE A 300 8.29 10.64 4.30
C ILE A 300 9.12 11.34 5.39
N MET A 301 8.82 11.12 6.67
CA MET A 301 9.49 11.84 7.76
C MET A 301 10.95 11.44 7.94
N MET A 302 11.28 10.16 7.81
CA MET A 302 12.64 9.67 8.05
C MET A 302 13.67 10.15 7.05
N PRO A 303 13.44 10.15 5.72
CA PRO A 303 14.39 10.73 4.77
C PRO A 303 14.69 12.20 5.05
N PHE A 304 13.66 13.01 5.33
CA PHE A 304 13.85 14.43 5.66
C PHE A 304 14.61 14.62 6.98
N TYR A 305 14.29 13.82 8.00
CA TYR A 305 15.03 13.87 9.27
C TYR A 305 16.51 13.53 9.08
N LEU A 306 16.82 12.44 8.36
CA LEU A 306 18.19 11.99 8.18
C LEU A 306 19.00 12.91 7.25
N GLN A 307 18.39 13.40 6.14
CA GLN A 307 19.13 14.16 5.14
C GLN A 307 19.13 15.67 5.40
N ASP A 308 17.97 16.25 5.75
CA ASP A 308 17.87 17.70 5.93
C ASP A 308 18.17 18.13 7.37
N ALA A 309 17.65 17.40 8.40
CA ALA A 309 17.94 17.77 9.78
C ALA A 309 19.33 17.33 10.24
N LEU A 310 19.72 16.07 9.97
CA LEU A 310 21.02 15.54 10.42
C LEU A 310 22.14 15.72 9.38
N GLY A 311 21.85 16.19 8.17
CA GLY A 311 22.83 16.43 7.11
C GLY A 311 23.49 15.14 6.57
N TYR A 312 22.87 13.96 6.75
CA TYR A 312 23.44 12.72 6.23
C TYR A 312 23.32 12.65 4.71
N THR A 313 24.30 12.03 4.07
CA THR A 313 24.22 11.72 2.64
C THR A 313 23.08 10.75 2.36
N PRO A 314 22.49 10.76 1.15
CA PRO A 314 21.45 9.80 0.76
C PRO A 314 21.86 8.34 0.99
N ALA A 315 23.15 8.00 0.73
CA ALA A 315 23.70 6.68 0.97
C ALA A 315 23.65 6.29 2.46
N LYS A 316 24.09 7.19 3.35
CA LYS A 316 24.05 6.95 4.81
C LYS A 316 22.61 6.88 5.32
N ALA A 317 21.73 7.74 4.86
CA ALA A 317 20.31 7.70 5.21
C ALA A 317 19.67 6.37 4.79
N SER A 318 19.96 5.88 3.58
CA SER A 318 19.50 4.60 3.08
C SER A 318 19.95 3.42 3.93
N LEU A 319 21.23 3.39 4.35
CA LEU A 319 21.78 2.35 5.22
C LEU A 319 21.08 2.32 6.60
N ILE A 320 20.64 3.46 7.09
CA ILE A 320 19.86 3.52 8.33
C ILE A 320 18.43 3.03 8.09
N MET A 321 17.80 3.47 7.02
CA MET A 321 16.40 3.12 6.70
C MET A 321 16.21 1.64 6.37
N ILE A 322 17.22 0.95 5.87
CA ILE A 322 17.17 -0.50 5.58
C ILE A 322 16.97 -1.34 6.84
N THR A 323 17.26 -0.79 8.02
CA THR A 323 17.01 -1.47 9.30
C THR A 323 15.54 -1.86 9.45
N GLN A 324 14.60 -1.02 8.98
CA GLN A 324 13.16 -1.31 9.08
C GLN A 324 12.76 -2.60 8.34
N PRO A 325 13.00 -2.77 7.03
CA PRO A 325 12.63 -3.99 6.33
C PRO A 325 13.40 -5.23 6.81
N ILE A 326 14.63 -5.10 7.27
CA ILE A 326 15.38 -6.21 7.88
C ILE A 326 14.67 -6.69 9.14
N ILE A 327 14.32 -5.79 10.05
CA ILE A 327 13.62 -6.15 11.28
C ILE A 327 12.25 -6.75 10.98
N ILE A 328 11.50 -6.21 10.01
CA ILE A 328 10.23 -6.80 9.59
C ILE A 328 10.44 -8.24 9.10
N ALA A 329 11.43 -8.49 8.27
CA ALA A 329 11.73 -9.82 7.74
C ALA A 329 12.08 -10.83 8.85
N LEU A 330 12.82 -10.39 9.88
CA LEU A 330 13.21 -11.24 11.03
C LEU A 330 12.05 -11.50 12.00
N VAL A 331 11.20 -10.50 12.24
CA VAL A 331 10.12 -10.58 13.23
C VAL A 331 8.83 -11.18 12.65
N ALA A 332 8.57 -11.06 11.34
CA ALA A 332 7.35 -11.58 10.74
C ALA A 332 7.11 -13.09 10.94
N PRO A 333 8.12 -13.99 10.82
CA PRO A 333 7.93 -15.42 11.14
C PRO A 333 7.60 -15.64 12.63
N ILE A 334 8.20 -14.85 13.52
CA ILE A 334 7.92 -14.90 14.96
C ILE A 334 6.49 -14.45 15.24
N ALA A 335 6.02 -13.43 14.54
CA ALA A 335 4.64 -12.95 14.64
C ALA A 335 3.63 -14.05 14.27
N GLY A 336 3.90 -14.83 13.21
CA GLY A 336 3.09 -15.97 12.80
C GLY A 336 3.02 -17.04 13.91
N THR A 337 4.15 -17.49 14.42
CA THR A 337 4.20 -18.52 15.48
C THR A 337 3.55 -18.05 16.79
N LEU A 338 3.70 -16.79 17.15
CA LEU A 338 3.02 -16.20 18.32
C LEU A 338 1.50 -16.12 18.10
N ALA A 339 1.07 -15.78 16.88
CA ALA A 339 -0.34 -15.70 16.54
C ALA A 339 -1.03 -17.08 16.57
N ASP A 340 -0.34 -18.13 16.13
CA ASP A 340 -0.83 -19.50 16.22
C ASP A 340 -0.96 -19.96 17.68
N LYS A 341 -0.05 -19.55 18.56
CA LYS A 341 -0.04 -19.94 19.97
C LYS A 341 -1.00 -19.13 20.85
N TYR A 342 -1.06 -17.82 20.67
CA TYR A 342 -1.80 -16.91 21.56
C TYR A 342 -3.05 -16.32 20.91
N GLY A 343 -3.27 -16.59 19.62
CA GLY A 343 -4.36 -16.05 18.82
C GLY A 343 -3.96 -14.79 18.04
N TYR A 344 -4.58 -14.64 16.88
CA TYR A 344 -4.24 -13.55 15.94
C TYR A 344 -4.57 -12.16 16.48
N ARG A 345 -5.71 -11.99 17.17
CA ARG A 345 -6.14 -10.68 17.71
C ARG A 345 -5.23 -10.13 18.81
N PRO A 346 -4.89 -10.89 19.88
CA PRO A 346 -3.99 -10.37 20.92
C PRO A 346 -2.62 -10.02 20.40
N VAL A 347 -2.05 -10.85 19.50
CA VAL A 347 -0.72 -10.61 18.93
C VAL A 347 -0.73 -9.36 18.05
N SER A 348 -1.76 -9.19 17.21
CA SER A 348 -1.90 -7.99 16.38
C SER A 348 -2.09 -6.72 17.23
N ALA A 349 -2.90 -6.77 18.28
CA ALA A 349 -3.11 -5.66 19.20
C ALA A 349 -1.83 -5.26 19.93
N PHE A 350 -1.07 -6.25 20.44
CA PHE A 350 0.24 -6.01 21.05
C PHE A 350 1.24 -5.43 20.04
N GLY A 351 1.24 -5.95 18.81
CA GLY A 351 2.04 -5.42 17.71
C GLY A 351 1.74 -3.94 17.47
N MET A 352 0.45 -3.55 17.40
CA MET A 352 0.05 -2.15 17.24
C MET A 352 0.45 -1.26 18.42
N PHE A 353 0.36 -1.80 19.64
CA PHE A 353 0.83 -1.08 20.82
C PHE A 353 2.34 -0.81 20.74
N LEU A 354 3.13 -1.83 20.42
CA LEU A 354 4.58 -1.70 20.27
C LEU A 354 4.96 -0.78 19.10
N PHE A 355 4.21 -0.83 18.00
CA PHE A 355 4.37 0.06 16.86
C PHE A 355 4.18 1.53 17.26
N GLY A 356 3.10 1.82 18.01
CA GLY A 356 2.86 3.13 18.59
C GLY A 356 3.93 3.57 19.59
N ALA A 357 4.44 2.65 20.43
CA ALA A 357 5.54 2.92 21.33
C ALA A 357 6.83 3.30 20.57
N GLY A 358 7.10 2.64 19.43
CA GLY A 358 8.20 2.99 18.54
C GLY A 358 8.05 4.40 17.94
N ALA A 359 6.83 4.74 17.50
CA ALA A 359 6.52 6.09 17.02
C ALA A 359 6.70 7.15 18.13
N LEU A 360 6.22 6.87 19.34
CA LEU A 360 6.40 7.76 20.49
C LEU A 360 7.88 7.95 20.83
N PHE A 361 8.65 6.86 20.82
CA PHE A 361 10.09 6.91 21.06
C PHE A 361 10.79 7.84 20.04
N GLN A 362 10.44 7.69 18.75
CA GLN A 362 10.97 8.56 17.69
C GLN A 362 10.57 10.02 17.92
N GLY A 363 9.30 10.29 18.23
CA GLY A 363 8.79 11.64 18.48
C GLY A 363 9.43 12.35 19.67
N LEU A 364 9.78 11.61 20.73
CA LEU A 364 10.33 12.20 21.94
C LEU A 364 11.85 12.34 21.91
N LEU A 365 12.56 11.37 21.32
CA LEU A 365 14.01 11.25 21.41
C LEU A 365 14.77 11.70 20.16
N TYR A 366 14.11 11.79 19.00
CA TYR A 366 14.77 12.27 17.78
C TYR A 366 14.93 13.79 17.84
N GLN A 367 16.20 14.21 17.93
CA GLN A 367 16.65 15.59 17.99
C GLN A 367 17.84 15.78 17.04
N MET A 368 18.37 17.00 16.92
CA MET A 368 19.52 17.29 16.08
C MET A 368 20.80 16.53 16.48
N ASN A 369 20.95 16.26 17.77
CA ASN A 369 22.12 15.59 18.33
C ASN A 369 21.86 14.11 18.67
N THR A 370 20.82 13.50 18.14
CA THR A 370 20.49 12.11 18.45
C THR A 370 21.57 11.16 17.91
N GLY A 371 22.18 10.40 18.80
CA GLY A 371 23.16 9.39 18.43
C GLY A 371 22.55 8.26 17.58
N LEU A 372 23.35 7.69 16.68
CA LEU A 372 22.92 6.64 15.76
C LEU A 372 22.25 5.46 16.48
N PHE A 373 22.74 5.09 17.66
CA PHE A 373 22.15 4.01 18.46
C PHE A 373 20.65 4.25 18.76
N TYR A 374 20.29 5.47 19.19
CA TYR A 374 18.88 5.80 19.50
C TYR A 374 18.02 5.86 18.24
N ILE A 375 18.58 6.30 17.11
CA ILE A 375 17.88 6.29 15.82
C ILE A 375 17.54 4.85 15.43
N LEU A 376 18.54 3.95 15.47
CA LEU A 376 18.36 2.54 15.15
C LEU A 376 17.40 1.84 16.13
N LEU A 377 17.51 2.13 17.42
CA LEU A 377 16.63 1.56 18.44
C LEU A 377 15.17 1.94 18.20
N GLY A 378 14.89 3.22 17.88
CA GLY A 378 13.54 3.67 17.54
C GLY A 378 12.99 2.97 16.30
N ILE A 379 13.83 2.76 15.27
CA ILE A 379 13.45 2.00 14.08
C ILE A 379 13.16 0.53 14.41
N VAL A 380 13.97 -0.10 15.23
CA VAL A 380 13.80 -1.51 15.64
C VAL A 380 12.48 -1.71 16.38
N ILE A 381 12.15 -0.85 17.36
CA ILE A 381 10.89 -0.92 18.11
C ILE A 381 9.70 -0.73 17.16
N PHE A 382 9.75 0.29 16.32
CA PHE A 382 8.72 0.62 15.32
C PHE A 382 8.49 -0.53 14.33
N ALA A 383 9.56 -1.05 13.74
CA ALA A 383 9.50 -2.14 12.77
C ALA A 383 9.04 -3.47 13.37
N SER A 384 9.46 -3.78 14.60
CA SER A 384 9.02 -4.98 15.33
C SER A 384 7.52 -4.94 15.60
N GLY A 385 7.00 -3.79 16.04
CA GLY A 385 5.57 -3.59 16.25
C GLY A 385 4.77 -3.72 14.94
N ASN A 386 5.27 -3.14 13.85
CA ASN A 386 4.68 -3.29 12.53
C ASN A 386 4.59 -4.77 12.10
N ALA A 387 5.68 -5.52 12.20
CA ALA A 387 5.71 -6.93 11.82
C ALA A 387 4.76 -7.79 12.66
N LEU A 388 4.72 -7.56 13.99
CA LEU A 388 3.81 -8.26 14.91
C LEU A 388 2.33 -7.93 14.65
N SER A 389 2.01 -6.75 14.10
CA SER A 389 0.63 -6.36 13.81
C SER A 389 0.15 -6.83 12.44
N GLN A 390 0.98 -6.65 11.39
CA GLN A 390 0.55 -6.75 10.00
C GLN A 390 0.19 -8.17 9.57
N ALA A 391 1.05 -9.16 9.85
CA ALA A 391 0.82 -10.53 9.42
C ALA A 391 -0.43 -11.15 10.08
N PRO A 392 -0.62 -11.09 11.42
CA PRO A 392 -1.84 -11.57 12.05
C PRO A 392 -3.09 -10.81 11.62
N ASN A 393 -3.01 -9.49 11.40
CA ASN A 393 -4.17 -8.70 10.99
C ASN A 393 -4.65 -9.06 9.57
N ASN A 394 -3.73 -9.36 8.65
CA ASN A 394 -4.09 -9.85 7.32
C ASN A 394 -4.88 -11.18 7.41
N ALA A 395 -4.45 -12.10 8.28
CA ALA A 395 -5.17 -13.35 8.51
C ALA A 395 -6.57 -13.10 9.11
N LEU A 396 -6.71 -12.14 10.04
CA LEU A 396 -8.01 -11.75 10.62
C LEU A 396 -8.97 -11.16 9.59
N VAL A 397 -8.49 -10.37 8.62
CA VAL A 397 -9.33 -9.86 7.53
C VAL A 397 -9.87 -11.02 6.69
N MET A 398 -9.00 -11.97 6.30
CA MET A 398 -9.40 -13.11 5.49
C MET A 398 -10.35 -14.05 6.24
N SER A 399 -10.11 -14.32 7.53
CA SER A 399 -10.99 -15.16 8.35
C SER A 399 -12.34 -14.51 8.69
N SER A 400 -12.50 -13.21 8.42
CA SER A 400 -13.75 -12.48 8.66
C SER A 400 -14.75 -12.55 7.52
N VAL A 401 -14.39 -13.20 6.40
CA VAL A 401 -15.23 -13.31 5.20
C VAL A 401 -15.34 -14.74 4.73
N SER A 402 -16.38 -15.06 3.94
CA SER A 402 -16.53 -16.38 3.32
C SER A 402 -15.44 -16.66 2.27
N PRO A 403 -15.10 -17.92 1.99
CA PRO A 403 -14.11 -18.27 0.95
C PRO A 403 -14.40 -17.68 -0.43
N GLU A 404 -15.68 -17.53 -0.78
CA GLU A 404 -16.11 -16.91 -2.04
C GLU A 404 -15.72 -15.43 -2.13
N ASP A 405 -15.54 -14.76 -0.99
CA ASP A 405 -15.23 -13.33 -0.89
C ASP A 405 -13.75 -13.04 -0.63
N TYR A 406 -12.88 -14.06 -0.56
CA TYR A 406 -11.44 -13.85 -0.32
C TYR A 406 -10.77 -12.94 -1.35
N GLY A 407 -11.11 -13.10 -2.64
CA GLY A 407 -10.58 -12.24 -3.70
C GLY A 407 -10.97 -10.78 -3.51
N PHE A 408 -12.22 -10.54 -3.14
CA PHE A 408 -12.74 -9.21 -2.85
C PHE A 408 -12.07 -8.61 -1.59
N ALA A 409 -12.01 -9.36 -0.49
CA ALA A 409 -11.37 -8.89 0.76
C ALA A 409 -9.88 -8.55 0.55
N GLY A 410 -9.18 -9.33 -0.27
CA GLY A 410 -7.79 -9.07 -0.64
C GLY A 410 -7.62 -7.79 -1.46
N SER A 411 -8.49 -7.57 -2.45
CA SER A 411 -8.47 -6.35 -3.28
C SER A 411 -8.81 -5.10 -2.46
N LEU A 412 -9.83 -5.18 -1.61
CA LEU A 412 -10.20 -4.10 -0.70
C LEU A 412 -9.09 -3.81 0.32
N GLY A 413 -8.47 -4.86 0.88
CA GLY A 413 -7.31 -4.72 1.75
C GLY A 413 -6.14 -4.00 1.08
N SER A 414 -5.89 -4.30 -0.21
CA SER A 414 -4.86 -3.61 -0.99
C SER A 414 -5.21 -2.14 -1.24
N LEU A 415 -6.46 -1.85 -1.60
CA LEU A 415 -6.94 -0.47 -1.73
C LEU A 415 -6.74 0.33 -0.44
N VAL A 416 -7.16 -0.25 0.71
CA VAL A 416 -7.03 0.39 2.02
C VAL A 416 -5.55 0.62 2.40
N ARG A 417 -4.64 -0.27 2.03
CA ARG A 417 -3.19 -0.06 2.21
C ARG A 417 -2.69 1.15 1.44
N TYR A 418 -2.99 1.25 0.15
CA TYR A 418 -2.53 2.37 -0.67
C TYR A 418 -3.15 3.70 -0.22
N LEU A 419 -4.46 3.71 0.10
CA LEU A 419 -5.11 4.87 0.69
C LEU A 419 -4.45 5.25 2.04
N GLY A 420 -4.16 4.26 2.88
CA GLY A 420 -3.48 4.48 4.16
C GLY A 420 -2.12 5.15 3.98
N VAL A 421 -1.27 4.63 3.09
CA VAL A 421 0.03 5.24 2.79
C VAL A 421 -0.14 6.67 2.28
N SER A 422 -1.05 6.90 1.32
CA SER A 422 -1.29 8.22 0.74
C SER A 422 -1.79 9.23 1.78
N ILE A 423 -2.77 8.84 2.60
CA ILE A 423 -3.28 9.66 3.69
C ILE A 423 -2.18 9.93 4.72
N GLY A 424 -1.40 8.92 5.09
CA GLY A 424 -0.30 9.06 6.05
C GLY A 424 0.76 10.04 5.58
N LEU A 425 1.18 9.94 4.33
CA LEU A 425 2.11 10.85 3.69
C LEU A 425 1.59 12.28 3.73
N THR A 426 0.35 12.49 3.29
CA THR A 426 -0.28 13.81 3.22
C THR A 426 -0.53 14.42 4.59
N LEU A 427 -1.16 13.68 5.53
CA LEU A 427 -1.48 14.20 6.86
C LEU A 427 -0.23 14.50 7.68
N SER A 428 0.81 13.65 7.57
CA SER A 428 2.06 13.88 8.31
C SER A 428 2.75 15.16 7.85
N THR A 429 2.75 15.45 6.55
CA THR A 429 3.30 16.70 6.01
C THR A 429 2.45 17.91 6.42
N CYS A 430 1.10 17.80 6.40
CA CYS A 430 0.21 18.84 6.93
C CYS A 430 0.52 19.17 8.39
N ILE A 431 0.59 18.15 9.25
CA ILE A 431 0.87 18.33 10.68
C ILE A 431 2.26 18.91 10.88
N LEU A 432 3.26 18.42 10.13
CA LEU A 432 4.62 18.91 10.21
C LEU A 432 4.67 20.43 9.98
N TYR A 433 4.17 20.89 8.84
CA TYR A 433 4.23 22.32 8.50
C TYR A 433 3.33 23.20 9.36
N ALA A 434 2.17 22.69 9.82
CA ALA A 434 1.33 23.39 10.77
C ALA A 434 2.06 23.62 12.10
N MET A 435 2.72 22.59 12.63
CA MET A 435 3.47 22.69 13.89
C MET A 435 4.75 23.53 13.75
N MET A 436 5.45 23.42 12.60
CA MET A 436 6.58 24.29 12.29
C MET A 436 6.15 25.76 12.24
N SER A 437 5.07 26.07 11.54
CA SER A 437 4.53 27.43 11.44
C SER A 437 4.07 27.98 12.80
N TYR A 438 3.43 27.14 13.61
CA TYR A 438 3.04 27.50 14.97
C TYR A 438 4.26 27.86 15.84
N LYS A 439 5.32 27.05 15.78
CA LYS A 439 6.56 27.30 16.54
C LYS A 439 7.32 28.52 16.03
N ALA A 440 7.31 28.74 14.71
CA ALA A 440 8.02 29.87 14.07
C ALA A 440 7.29 31.22 14.26
N GLY A 441 5.95 31.20 14.42
CA GLY A 441 5.13 32.41 14.43
C GLY A 441 4.83 32.99 13.04
N PHE A 442 5.27 32.31 11.96
CA PHE A 442 5.01 32.69 10.57
C PHE A 442 4.83 31.44 9.70
N PRO A 443 4.20 31.55 8.50
CA PRO A 443 3.99 30.38 7.64
C PRO A 443 5.32 29.80 7.12
N VAL A 444 5.62 28.54 7.49
CA VAL A 444 6.78 27.77 7.02
C VAL A 444 6.30 26.78 5.97
N LYS A 445 6.94 26.80 4.77
CA LYS A 445 6.57 25.95 3.63
C LYS A 445 7.72 25.07 3.12
N SER A 446 8.89 25.18 3.73
CA SER A 446 10.09 24.41 3.38
C SER A 446 10.92 24.16 4.62
N PHE A 447 11.90 23.25 4.52
CA PHE A 447 12.84 23.02 5.61
C PHE A 447 13.63 24.31 5.92
N PRO A 448 13.58 24.82 7.17
CA PRO A 448 14.29 26.05 7.54
C PRO A 448 15.77 25.70 7.81
N ASN A 449 16.64 25.93 6.83
CA ASN A 449 18.07 25.61 6.92
C ASN A 449 18.76 26.26 8.13
N ASP A 450 18.31 27.46 8.54
CA ASP A 450 18.91 28.21 9.66
C ASP A 450 18.31 27.87 11.02
N GLN A 451 17.16 27.16 11.05
CA GLN A 451 16.46 26.86 12.30
C GLN A 451 15.82 25.44 12.27
N PRO A 452 16.67 24.41 12.28
CA PRO A 452 16.21 23.01 12.19
C PRO A 452 15.35 22.58 13.41
N ASP A 453 15.37 23.33 14.50
CA ASP A 453 14.54 23.08 15.69
C ASP A 453 13.04 23.14 15.39
N PHE A 454 12.62 23.94 14.39
CA PHE A 454 11.23 23.96 13.97
C PHE A 454 10.81 22.64 13.36
N PHE A 455 11.68 22.04 12.54
CA PHE A 455 11.44 20.72 11.96
C PHE A 455 11.32 19.65 13.05
N ILE A 456 12.25 19.62 13.99
CA ILE A 456 12.21 18.65 15.13
C ILE A 456 10.92 18.81 15.94
N TYR A 457 10.49 20.07 16.17
CA TYR A 457 9.21 20.33 16.83
C TYR A 457 8.03 19.75 16.06
N GLY A 458 7.95 19.98 14.75
CA GLY A 458 6.91 19.41 13.89
C GLY A 458 6.96 17.89 13.84
N LEU A 459 8.16 17.31 13.67
CA LEU A 459 8.40 15.86 13.63
C LEU A 459 7.87 15.17 14.92
N ARG A 460 8.10 15.77 16.07
CA ARG A 460 7.60 15.27 17.36
C ARG A 460 6.09 15.07 17.34
N TYR A 461 5.31 16.07 16.92
CA TYR A 461 3.85 15.98 16.90
C TYR A 461 3.33 15.01 15.85
N VAL A 462 4.01 14.87 14.72
CA VAL A 462 3.68 13.88 13.69
C VAL A 462 3.78 12.47 14.27
N PHE A 463 4.88 12.13 14.93
CA PHE A 463 5.06 10.80 15.52
C PHE A 463 4.17 10.56 16.76
N ILE A 464 3.89 11.57 17.56
CA ILE A 464 2.92 11.47 18.66
C ILE A 464 1.52 11.21 18.10
N GLY A 465 1.11 11.89 17.04
CA GLY A 465 -0.16 11.63 16.35
C GLY A 465 -0.25 10.19 15.82
N SER A 466 0.82 9.70 15.20
CA SER A 466 0.92 8.30 14.75
C SER A 466 0.79 7.32 15.92
N CYS A 467 1.45 7.59 17.06
CA CYS A 467 1.32 6.79 18.28
C CYS A 467 -0.14 6.72 18.76
N MET A 468 -0.82 7.86 18.84
CA MET A 468 -2.20 7.93 19.34
C MET A 468 -3.16 7.09 18.49
N ILE A 469 -3.10 7.20 17.16
CA ILE A 469 -3.99 6.41 16.29
C ILE A 469 -3.69 4.91 16.37
N LEU A 470 -2.41 4.52 16.50
CA LEU A 470 -2.01 3.11 16.66
C LEU A 470 -2.50 2.53 18.01
N TRP A 471 -2.41 3.29 19.10
CA TRP A 471 -2.91 2.85 20.39
C TRP A 471 -4.43 2.76 20.44
N VAL A 472 -5.14 3.68 19.78
CA VAL A 472 -6.61 3.56 19.60
C VAL A 472 -6.96 2.28 18.85
N ALA A 473 -6.26 1.97 17.75
CA ALA A 473 -6.49 0.72 17.00
C ALA A 473 -6.19 -0.53 17.85
N SER A 474 -5.07 -0.51 18.60
CA SER A 474 -4.72 -1.59 19.54
C SER A 474 -5.83 -1.82 20.55
N PHE A 475 -6.34 -0.75 21.17
CA PHE A 475 -7.43 -0.81 22.15
C PHE A 475 -8.72 -1.38 21.54
N LEU A 476 -9.12 -0.94 20.35
CA LEU A 476 -10.31 -1.46 19.66
C LEU A 476 -10.20 -2.97 19.38
N MET A 477 -9.03 -3.44 18.96
CA MET A 477 -8.79 -4.86 18.70
C MET A 477 -8.85 -5.69 20.00
N LEU A 478 -8.27 -5.19 21.11
CA LEU A 478 -8.34 -5.87 22.41
C LEU A 478 -9.77 -5.92 22.94
N ARG A 479 -10.52 -4.83 22.83
CA ARG A 479 -11.93 -4.79 23.24
C ARG A 479 -12.78 -5.85 22.53
N GLU A 480 -12.59 -5.98 21.21
CA GLU A 480 -13.31 -7.02 20.43
C GLU A 480 -12.86 -8.45 20.81
N HIS A 481 -11.60 -8.64 21.15
CA HIS A 481 -11.11 -9.93 21.64
C HIS A 481 -11.80 -10.33 22.95
N ILE A 482 -11.84 -9.44 23.93
CA ILE A 482 -12.47 -9.67 25.24
C ILE A 482 -13.97 -9.96 25.05
N LYS A 483 -14.65 -9.19 24.19
CA LYS A 483 -16.07 -9.37 23.93
C LYS A 483 -16.38 -10.74 23.30
N SER A 484 -15.59 -11.18 22.32
CA SER A 484 -15.78 -12.48 21.67
C SER A 484 -15.53 -13.64 22.65
N LYS A 485 -14.54 -13.51 23.54
CA LYS A 485 -14.24 -14.53 24.56
C LYS A 485 -15.38 -14.64 25.59
N ASN A 486 -15.94 -13.53 26.04
CA ASN A 486 -17.07 -13.53 26.98
C ASN A 486 -18.33 -14.16 26.36
N GLN A 487 -18.61 -13.93 25.08
CA GLN A 487 -19.72 -14.54 24.38
C GLN A 487 -19.56 -16.07 24.26
N SER A 488 -18.36 -16.55 23.93
CA SER A 488 -18.10 -18.00 23.86
C SER A 488 -18.19 -18.70 25.24
N THR A 489 -17.80 -18.01 26.32
CA THR A 489 -17.92 -18.55 27.68
C THR A 489 -19.37 -18.64 28.13
N ILE A 490 -20.25 -17.70 27.75
CA ILE A 490 -21.68 -17.74 28.06
C ILE A 490 -22.38 -18.88 27.30
N ILE A 491 -22.01 -19.11 26.02
CA ILE A 491 -22.60 -20.18 25.21
C ILE A 491 -22.17 -21.58 25.71
N ASN A 492 -20.96 -21.74 26.23
CA ASN A 492 -20.46 -22.99 26.76
C ASN A 492 -20.98 -23.32 28.20
N ASN A 493 -21.52 -22.31 28.90
CA ASN A 493 -22.08 -22.48 30.24
C ASN A 493 -23.63 -22.64 30.25
N ASN A 494 -24.29 -22.55 29.10
CA ASN A 494 -25.69 -22.84 28.81
C ASN A 494 -25.81 -24.11 27.96
#